data_600487db2e8bc35934a9776d9a37f0d2
#
_entry.id   600487db2e8bc35934a9776d9a37f0d2
#
_cell.length_a   1.000
_cell.length_b   1.000
_cell.length_c   1.000
_cell.angle_alpha   90.00
_cell.angle_beta   90.00
_cell.angle_gamma   90.00
#
_symmetry.space_group_name_H-M   'P 1'
#
loop_
_entity.id
_entity.type
_entity.pdbx_description
1 polymer ?
#
loop_
_entity_poly.entity_id
_entity_poly.type
_entity_poly.pdbx_seq_one_letter_code
_entity_poly.pdbx_strand_id
1 'polypeptide(L)'
;LGYVFLATGKAAEVRRRAILAGYKLSLAGSKTFTIFQNEDDRGLFLRAGAVKTAQTVLIRGSGVDIETFAPTPEPEGTPVIVLPSRLLRDKGVGEFVEAARILKRGGLEARFVLVGDTDRNPASFAPSEIDAWVREGVVEWWGHRRDMPTVLAASHIVCLPSYREGMPKALLEGMAAGRPIVTTDVPGCRDVVTDGDNGLLVPAKSSEQLAKALDRLVGDQALRARFGARSRSRAVEEFSLAKVVTEQLALYTRILGI
;
A
#
# COMPACT_ATOMS: atom_id res chain seq x y z
N LEU A 1 -7.77 -5.73 8.74
CA LEU A 1 -9.16 -5.36 9.05
C LEU A 1 -10.06 -5.17 7.80
N GLY A 2 -9.48 -4.90 6.64
CA GLY A 2 -10.05 -5.02 5.30
C GLY A 2 -11.50 -4.56 5.10
N TYR A 3 -12.21 -5.28 4.24
CA TYR A 3 -13.57 -5.00 3.77
C TYR A 3 -14.62 -4.69 4.87
N VAL A 4 -14.53 -5.35 6.03
CA VAL A 4 -15.51 -5.12 7.12
C VAL A 4 -15.52 -3.67 7.60
N PHE A 5 -14.38 -3.00 7.56
CA PHE A 5 -14.22 -1.62 8.02
C PHE A 5 -14.37 -0.57 6.89
N LEU A 6 -14.44 -1.02 5.64
CA LEU A 6 -14.74 -0.19 4.47
C LEU A 6 -16.24 -0.09 4.18
N ALA A 7 -17.01 -1.11 4.54
CA ALA A 7 -18.44 -1.16 4.28
C ALA A 7 -19.20 -0.08 5.07
N THR A 8 -20.18 0.55 4.42
CA THR A 8 -21.04 1.60 4.96
C THR A 8 -22.49 1.13 5.12
N GLY A 9 -23.28 1.87 5.89
CA GLY A 9 -24.71 1.59 6.13
C GLY A 9 -24.97 0.83 7.43
N LYS A 10 -26.27 0.78 7.84
CA LYS A 10 -26.69 0.23 9.15
C LYS A 10 -26.28 -1.24 9.37
N ALA A 11 -26.43 -2.08 8.35
CA ALA A 11 -26.03 -3.49 8.44
C ALA A 11 -24.51 -3.68 8.61
N ALA A 12 -23.70 -2.86 7.94
CA ALA A 12 -22.25 -2.85 8.11
C ALA A 12 -21.83 -2.39 9.51
N GLU A 13 -22.52 -1.38 10.06
CA GLU A 13 -22.30 -0.90 11.42
C GLU A 13 -22.60 -1.99 12.47
N VAL A 14 -23.74 -2.67 12.35
CA VAL A 14 -24.10 -3.79 13.25
C VAL A 14 -23.05 -4.90 13.16
N ARG A 15 -22.65 -5.29 11.94
CA ARG A 15 -21.61 -6.31 11.73
C ARG A 15 -20.27 -5.88 12.33
N ARG A 16 -19.86 -4.63 12.16
CA ARG A 16 -18.61 -4.08 12.73
C ARG A 16 -18.64 -4.13 14.26
N ARG A 17 -19.76 -3.74 14.89
CA ARG A 17 -19.94 -3.82 16.35
C ARG A 17 -19.87 -5.26 16.86
N ALA A 18 -20.52 -6.20 16.17
CA ALA A 18 -20.47 -7.61 16.52
C ALA A 18 -19.04 -8.18 16.45
N ILE A 19 -18.29 -7.83 15.40
CA ILE A 19 -16.90 -8.25 15.23
C ILE A 19 -16.01 -7.64 16.33
N LEU A 20 -16.17 -6.35 16.65
CA LEU A 20 -15.42 -5.71 17.72
C LEU A 20 -15.75 -6.30 19.10
N ALA A 21 -17.01 -6.67 19.35
CA ALA A 21 -17.40 -7.40 20.57
C ALA A 21 -16.74 -8.78 20.63
N GLY A 22 -16.68 -9.51 19.52
CA GLY A 22 -15.94 -10.77 19.42
C GLY A 22 -14.44 -10.61 19.72
N TYR A 23 -13.80 -9.58 19.17
CA TYR A 23 -12.41 -9.25 19.50
C TYR A 23 -12.24 -8.91 20.99
N LYS A 24 -13.15 -8.11 21.56
CA LYS A 24 -13.12 -7.79 23.00
C LYS A 24 -13.14 -9.03 23.87
N LEU A 25 -13.95 -10.02 23.55
CA LEU A 25 -14.01 -11.28 24.27
C LEU A 25 -12.73 -12.12 24.09
N SER A 26 -12.26 -12.27 22.85
CA SER A 26 -11.08 -13.09 22.54
C SER A 26 -9.76 -12.48 23.04
N LEU A 27 -9.69 -11.14 23.17
CA LEU A 27 -8.49 -10.41 23.60
C LEU A 27 -8.53 -9.97 25.07
N ALA A 28 -9.53 -10.41 25.84
CA ALA A 28 -9.72 -10.01 27.24
C ALA A 28 -8.68 -10.58 28.22
N GLY A 29 -7.89 -11.58 27.80
CA GLY A 29 -6.92 -12.24 28.66
C GLY A 29 -5.81 -11.31 29.16
N SER A 30 -5.44 -11.38 30.45
CA SER A 30 -4.40 -10.51 31.02
C SER A 30 -3.02 -10.72 30.44
N LYS A 31 -2.75 -11.88 29.84
CA LYS A 31 -1.49 -12.25 29.18
C LYS A 31 -1.54 -12.10 27.64
N THR A 32 -2.62 -11.51 27.11
CA THR A 32 -2.78 -11.30 25.66
C THR A 32 -2.15 -9.99 25.25
N PHE A 33 -1.30 -10.01 24.23
CA PHE A 33 -0.75 -8.83 23.59
C PHE A 33 -1.24 -8.79 22.13
N THR A 34 -1.60 -7.60 21.66
CA THR A 34 -2.08 -7.39 20.30
C THR A 34 -1.09 -6.47 19.56
N ILE A 35 -0.52 -6.99 18.47
CA ILE A 35 0.35 -6.22 17.58
C ILE A 35 -0.53 -5.53 16.53
N PHE A 36 -0.38 -4.22 16.41
CA PHE A 36 -0.95 -3.41 15.34
C PHE A 36 0.13 -2.94 14.39
N GLN A 37 -0.21 -2.81 13.11
CA GLN A 37 0.72 -2.37 12.08
C GLN A 37 0.69 -0.85 11.86
N ASN A 38 -0.40 -0.18 12.28
CA ASN A 38 -0.59 1.27 12.19
C ASN A 38 -1.39 1.80 13.38
N GLU A 39 -1.25 3.10 13.66
CA GLU A 39 -1.92 3.76 14.78
C GLU A 39 -3.44 3.92 14.57
N ASP A 40 -3.91 4.04 13.35
CA ASP A 40 -5.33 4.16 13.04
C ASP A 40 -6.10 2.90 13.50
N ASP A 41 -5.59 1.72 13.17
CA ASP A 41 -6.17 0.44 13.57
C ASP A 41 -6.08 0.24 15.09
N ARG A 42 -4.92 0.57 15.69
CA ARG A 42 -4.75 0.55 17.15
C ARG A 42 -5.75 1.45 17.83
N GLY A 43 -5.86 2.70 17.39
CA GLY A 43 -6.81 3.68 17.92
C GLY A 43 -8.26 3.23 17.79
N LEU A 44 -8.62 2.58 16.68
CA LEU A 44 -9.96 2.04 16.48
C LEU A 44 -10.31 0.98 17.53
N PHE A 45 -9.40 0.04 17.82
CA PHE A 45 -9.60 -1.02 18.80
C PHE A 45 -9.61 -0.48 20.24
N LEU A 46 -8.78 0.51 20.55
CA LEU A 46 -8.76 1.20 21.84
C LEU A 46 -10.08 1.94 22.09
N ARG A 47 -10.56 2.74 21.11
CA ARG A 47 -11.85 3.46 21.22
C ARG A 47 -13.05 2.52 21.34
N ALA A 48 -12.98 1.36 20.72
CA ALA A 48 -14.02 0.33 20.85
C ALA A 48 -13.96 -0.43 22.20
N GLY A 49 -12.95 -0.18 23.02
CA GLY A 49 -12.71 -0.93 24.25
C GLY A 49 -12.44 -2.42 24.01
N ALA A 50 -11.96 -2.78 22.82
CA ALA A 50 -11.64 -4.15 22.44
C ALA A 50 -10.27 -4.60 22.97
N VAL A 51 -9.37 -3.66 23.26
CA VAL A 51 -8.04 -3.88 23.84
C VAL A 51 -7.71 -2.78 24.85
N LYS A 52 -6.77 -3.05 25.76
CA LYS A 52 -6.22 -2.05 26.70
C LYS A 52 -4.87 -1.54 26.16
N THR A 53 -4.54 -0.28 26.42
CA THR A 53 -3.27 0.33 25.98
C THR A 53 -2.05 -0.51 26.37
N ALA A 54 -2.00 -1.01 27.61
CA ALA A 54 -0.89 -1.82 28.11
C ALA A 54 -0.72 -3.17 27.38
N GLN A 55 -1.75 -3.62 26.66
CA GLN A 55 -1.77 -4.87 25.90
C GLN A 55 -1.56 -4.65 24.40
N THR A 56 -1.27 -3.42 23.97
CA THR A 56 -1.05 -3.11 22.56
C THR A 56 0.40 -2.78 22.28
N VAL A 57 0.89 -3.25 21.15
CA VAL A 57 2.22 -2.94 20.62
C VAL A 57 2.06 -2.52 19.16
N LEU A 58 2.80 -1.50 18.76
CA LEU A 58 2.90 -1.09 17.36
C LEU A 58 4.17 -1.68 16.77
N ILE A 59 4.03 -2.55 15.76
CA ILE A 59 5.13 -3.03 14.93
C ILE A 59 4.72 -2.80 13.48
N ARG A 60 5.46 -1.97 12.76
CA ARG A 60 5.10 -1.46 11.44
C ARG A 60 5.30 -2.50 10.34
N GLY A 61 4.25 -3.31 10.09
CA GLY A 61 4.22 -4.30 9.02
C GLY A 61 5.07 -5.54 9.29
N SER A 62 5.40 -6.27 8.24
CA SER A 62 6.26 -7.46 8.26
C SER A 62 7.71 -7.16 7.89
N GLY A 63 8.02 -5.90 7.62
CA GLY A 63 9.31 -5.48 7.11
C GLY A 63 9.50 -5.76 5.62
N VAL A 64 10.57 -5.22 5.07
CA VAL A 64 11.02 -5.45 3.69
C VAL A 64 12.48 -5.88 3.69
N ASP A 65 12.81 -6.84 2.84
CA ASP A 65 14.18 -7.26 2.58
C ASP A 65 14.88 -6.21 1.71
N ILE A 66 15.67 -5.37 2.34
CA ILE A 66 16.35 -4.25 1.69
C ILE A 66 17.48 -4.68 0.75
N GLU A 67 17.98 -5.90 0.87
CA GLU A 67 19.02 -6.45 -0.03
C GLU A 67 18.35 -7.01 -1.29
N THR A 68 17.29 -7.80 -1.15
CA THR A 68 16.52 -8.32 -2.29
C THR A 68 15.92 -7.18 -3.11
N PHE A 69 15.44 -6.12 -2.46
CA PHE A 69 14.90 -4.92 -3.10
C PHE A 69 15.92 -3.78 -3.11
N ALA A 70 17.16 -4.07 -3.52
CA ALA A 70 18.18 -3.04 -3.64
C ALA A 70 17.82 -2.01 -4.71
N PRO A 71 18.15 -0.72 -4.51
CA PRO A 71 17.86 0.31 -5.49
C PRO A 71 18.67 0.10 -6.75
N THR A 72 18.01 0.35 -7.89
CA THR A 72 18.64 0.39 -9.21
C THR A 72 18.47 1.77 -9.81
N PRO A 73 19.35 2.20 -10.74
CA PRO A 73 19.12 3.43 -11.50
C PRO A 73 17.71 3.48 -12.09
N GLU A 74 17.18 4.67 -12.26
CA GLU A 74 15.92 4.85 -12.99
C GLU A 74 16.11 4.34 -14.42
N PRO A 75 15.19 3.51 -14.98
CA PRO A 75 15.32 3.05 -16.35
C PRO A 75 15.18 4.20 -17.33
N GLU A 76 15.80 4.05 -18.50
CA GLU A 76 15.68 5.02 -19.60
C GLU A 76 14.34 4.83 -20.34
N GLY A 77 13.93 5.89 -21.06
CA GLY A 77 12.77 5.87 -21.95
C GLY A 77 11.47 6.33 -21.31
N THR A 78 10.34 5.88 -21.87
CA THR A 78 9.00 6.30 -21.43
C THR A 78 8.74 5.91 -19.98
N PRO A 79 8.34 6.85 -19.11
CA PRO A 79 8.08 6.55 -17.70
C PRO A 79 7.05 5.44 -17.49
N VAL A 80 7.41 4.47 -16.66
CA VAL A 80 6.57 3.33 -16.28
C VAL A 80 6.03 3.55 -14.87
N ILE A 81 4.70 3.57 -14.76
CA ILE A 81 3.98 3.64 -13.50
C ILE A 81 3.40 2.27 -13.23
N VAL A 82 3.82 1.62 -12.14
CA VAL A 82 3.38 0.27 -11.81
C VAL A 82 2.40 0.28 -10.65
N LEU A 83 1.31 -0.51 -10.76
CA LEU A 83 0.39 -0.81 -9.68
C LEU A 83 0.54 -2.30 -9.31
N PRO A 84 1.34 -2.63 -8.27
CA PRO A 84 1.55 -4.01 -7.83
C PRO A 84 0.55 -4.39 -6.74
N SER A 85 -0.52 -5.10 -7.10
CA SER A 85 -1.52 -5.58 -6.15
C SER A 85 -2.39 -6.68 -6.74
N ARG A 86 -3.15 -7.36 -5.91
CA ARG A 86 -4.33 -8.10 -6.40
C ARG A 86 -5.28 -7.11 -7.07
N LEU A 87 -5.87 -7.50 -8.20
CA LEU A 87 -6.70 -6.62 -9.02
C LEU A 87 -8.13 -6.50 -8.42
N LEU A 88 -8.20 -5.86 -7.25
CA LEU A 88 -9.42 -5.64 -6.49
C LEU A 88 -9.86 -4.17 -6.56
N ARG A 89 -11.17 -3.93 -6.44
CA ARG A 89 -11.74 -2.57 -6.44
C ARG A 89 -11.22 -1.72 -5.27
N ASP A 90 -11.06 -2.32 -4.08
CA ASP A 90 -10.57 -1.62 -2.89
C ASP A 90 -9.04 -1.35 -2.92
N LYS A 91 -8.32 -1.88 -3.93
CA LYS A 91 -6.94 -1.50 -4.23
C LYS A 91 -6.82 -0.27 -5.14
N GLY A 92 -7.96 0.30 -5.56
CA GLY A 92 -8.01 1.49 -6.38
C GLY A 92 -7.58 1.25 -7.83
N VAL A 93 -7.70 0.00 -8.31
CA VAL A 93 -7.36 -0.34 -9.70
C VAL A 93 -8.21 0.45 -10.69
N GLY A 94 -9.50 0.65 -10.39
CA GLY A 94 -10.39 1.45 -11.23
C GLY A 94 -9.95 2.92 -11.32
N GLU A 95 -9.56 3.50 -10.19
CA GLU A 95 -9.03 4.88 -10.13
C GLU A 95 -7.72 5.02 -10.88
N PHE A 96 -6.86 4.02 -10.81
CA PHE A 96 -5.59 4.00 -11.57
C PHE A 96 -5.84 3.97 -13.08
N VAL A 97 -6.76 3.11 -13.54
CA VAL A 97 -7.15 3.03 -14.96
C VAL A 97 -7.76 4.34 -15.44
N GLU A 98 -8.66 4.96 -14.65
CA GLU A 98 -9.28 6.22 -15.04
C GLU A 98 -8.27 7.38 -15.01
N ALA A 99 -7.34 7.41 -14.05
CA ALA A 99 -6.24 8.37 -14.05
C ALA A 99 -5.36 8.22 -15.31
N ALA A 100 -5.07 6.98 -15.72
CA ALA A 100 -4.35 6.70 -16.96
C ALA A 100 -5.10 7.22 -18.20
N ARG A 101 -6.45 7.07 -18.26
CA ARG A 101 -7.27 7.62 -19.33
C ARG A 101 -7.22 9.14 -19.38
N ILE A 102 -7.34 9.80 -18.22
CA ILE A 102 -7.26 11.26 -18.10
C ILE A 102 -5.92 11.75 -18.66
N LEU A 103 -4.83 11.15 -18.24
CA LEU A 103 -3.48 11.56 -18.60
C LEU A 103 -3.16 11.31 -20.09
N LYS A 104 -3.54 10.14 -20.60
CA LYS A 104 -3.35 9.83 -22.05
C LYS A 104 -4.19 10.73 -22.95
N ARG A 105 -5.43 11.05 -22.57
CA ARG A 105 -6.24 12.04 -23.28
C ARG A 105 -5.62 13.44 -23.25
N GLY A 106 -4.88 13.76 -22.17
CA GLY A 106 -4.10 15.00 -22.04
C GLY A 106 -2.78 14.99 -22.80
N GLY A 107 -2.44 13.90 -23.51
CA GLY A 107 -1.20 13.78 -24.30
C GLY A 107 0.03 13.32 -23.49
N LEU A 108 -0.15 12.88 -22.25
CA LEU A 108 0.98 12.39 -21.44
C LEU A 108 1.52 11.06 -22.00
N GLU A 109 2.80 11.04 -22.31
CA GLU A 109 3.51 9.82 -22.70
C GLU A 109 4.02 9.09 -21.45
N ALA A 110 3.28 8.09 -21.01
CA ALA A 110 3.63 7.21 -19.92
C ALA A 110 3.00 5.82 -20.10
N ARG A 111 3.62 4.81 -19.52
CA ARG A 111 3.13 3.43 -19.49
C ARG A 111 2.53 3.14 -18.12
N PHE A 112 1.28 2.72 -18.12
CA PHE A 112 0.53 2.37 -16.91
C PHE A 112 0.41 0.86 -16.84
N VAL A 113 0.95 0.25 -15.79
CA VAL A 113 1.14 -1.20 -15.73
C VAL A 113 0.46 -1.77 -14.50
N LEU A 114 -0.43 -2.74 -14.72
CA LEU A 114 -1.01 -3.56 -13.67
C LEU A 114 -0.14 -4.79 -13.46
N VAL A 115 0.28 -5.04 -12.20
CA VAL A 115 1.02 -6.23 -11.80
C VAL A 115 0.28 -6.94 -10.70
N GLY A 116 -0.17 -8.15 -11.00
CA GLY A 116 -0.96 -8.98 -10.10
C GLY A 116 -2.02 -9.75 -10.85
N ASP A 117 -2.80 -10.49 -10.10
CA ASP A 117 -3.82 -11.37 -10.67
C ASP A 117 -5.20 -11.01 -10.15
N THR A 118 -6.20 -11.50 -10.85
CA THR A 118 -7.59 -11.52 -10.39
C THR A 118 -7.74 -12.51 -9.23
N ASP A 119 -8.79 -12.37 -8.45
CA ASP A 119 -9.04 -13.14 -7.25
C ASP A 119 -10.49 -13.68 -7.28
N ARG A 120 -10.77 -14.73 -6.51
CA ARG A 120 -12.14 -15.22 -6.29
C ARG A 120 -12.98 -14.28 -5.40
N ASN A 121 -12.34 -13.23 -4.86
CA ASN A 121 -13.03 -12.22 -4.08
C ASN A 121 -14.08 -11.50 -4.94
N PRO A 122 -15.33 -11.30 -4.45
CA PRO A 122 -16.36 -10.54 -5.18
C PRO A 122 -15.96 -9.10 -5.54
N ALA A 123 -14.98 -8.53 -4.86
CA ALA A 123 -14.43 -7.20 -5.17
C ALA A 123 -13.37 -7.25 -6.31
N SER A 124 -13.03 -8.43 -6.84
CA SER A 124 -12.10 -8.55 -7.96
C SER A 124 -12.71 -8.01 -9.26
N PHE A 125 -11.85 -7.46 -10.10
CA PHE A 125 -12.21 -7.23 -11.50
C PHE A 125 -12.23 -8.57 -12.25
N ALA A 126 -13.14 -8.70 -13.21
CA ALA A 126 -13.17 -9.86 -14.09
C ALA A 126 -12.00 -9.77 -15.11
N PRO A 127 -11.42 -10.90 -15.54
CA PRO A 127 -10.38 -10.87 -16.58
C PRO A 127 -10.81 -10.11 -17.83
N SER A 128 -12.07 -10.22 -18.22
CA SER A 128 -12.62 -9.52 -19.39
C SER A 128 -12.63 -7.99 -19.25
N GLU A 129 -12.77 -7.46 -18.01
CA GLU A 129 -12.66 -6.01 -17.75
C GLU A 129 -11.22 -5.55 -17.96
N ILE A 130 -10.24 -6.33 -17.50
CA ILE A 130 -8.80 -6.02 -17.65
C ILE A 130 -8.41 -6.11 -19.13
N ASP A 131 -8.83 -7.17 -19.84
CA ASP A 131 -8.58 -7.32 -21.27
C ASP A 131 -9.19 -6.18 -22.10
N ALA A 132 -10.32 -5.62 -21.66
CA ALA A 132 -10.92 -4.44 -22.31
C ALA A 132 -10.02 -3.21 -22.15
N TRP A 133 -9.45 -2.97 -20.97
CA TRP A 133 -8.54 -1.84 -20.71
C TRP A 133 -7.21 -1.97 -21.46
N VAL A 134 -6.70 -3.20 -21.60
CA VAL A 134 -5.49 -3.49 -22.39
C VAL A 134 -5.76 -3.25 -23.88
N ARG A 135 -6.90 -3.71 -24.41
CA ARG A 135 -7.30 -3.46 -25.80
C ARG A 135 -7.56 -1.98 -26.10
N GLU A 136 -8.05 -1.23 -25.12
CA GLU A 136 -8.19 0.22 -25.19
C GLU A 136 -6.82 0.94 -25.24
N GLY A 137 -5.74 0.23 -24.89
CA GLY A 137 -4.39 0.79 -24.83
C GLY A 137 -4.16 1.70 -23.62
N VAL A 138 -5.04 1.67 -22.62
CA VAL A 138 -4.94 2.52 -21.42
C VAL A 138 -3.90 1.98 -20.46
N VAL A 139 -3.88 0.67 -20.24
CA VAL A 139 -2.94 -0.02 -19.37
C VAL A 139 -2.32 -1.22 -20.05
N GLU A 140 -1.18 -1.65 -19.53
CA GLU A 140 -0.60 -2.96 -19.76
C GLU A 140 -0.92 -3.86 -18.57
N TRP A 141 -1.07 -5.15 -18.79
CA TRP A 141 -1.20 -6.13 -17.73
C TRP A 141 -0.05 -7.14 -17.80
N TRP A 142 0.84 -7.11 -16.80
CA TRP A 142 2.00 -8.02 -16.73
C TRP A 142 1.69 -9.32 -15.97
N GLY A 143 0.42 -9.51 -15.55
CA GLY A 143 0.00 -10.70 -14.81
C GLY A 143 0.59 -10.80 -13.41
N HIS A 144 0.50 -11.98 -12.82
CA HIS A 144 1.14 -12.27 -11.54
C HIS A 144 2.65 -12.43 -11.73
N ARG A 145 3.43 -11.67 -10.98
CA ARG A 145 4.89 -11.70 -11.03
C ARG A 145 5.45 -12.13 -9.67
N ARG A 146 6.44 -13.03 -9.71
CA ARG A 146 7.20 -13.46 -8.52
C ARG A 146 8.55 -12.73 -8.40
N ASP A 147 9.01 -12.16 -9.47
CA ASP A 147 10.25 -11.41 -9.62
C ASP A 147 10.03 -9.90 -9.44
N MET A 148 9.40 -9.52 -8.33
CA MET A 148 9.08 -8.12 -8.03
C MET A 148 10.30 -7.18 -8.06
N PRO A 149 11.53 -7.60 -7.66
CA PRO A 149 12.71 -6.76 -7.86
C PRO A 149 12.92 -6.35 -9.32
N THR A 150 12.74 -7.27 -10.28
CA THR A 150 12.84 -6.97 -11.72
C THR A 150 11.74 -6.00 -12.18
N VAL A 151 10.51 -6.21 -11.71
CA VAL A 151 9.39 -5.31 -12.00
C VAL A 151 9.68 -3.89 -11.52
N LEU A 152 10.16 -3.75 -10.28
CA LEU A 152 10.46 -2.45 -9.68
C LEU A 152 11.67 -1.79 -10.34
N ALA A 153 12.68 -2.57 -10.74
CA ALA A 153 13.82 -2.07 -11.51
C ALA A 153 13.40 -1.48 -12.87
N ALA A 154 12.39 -2.07 -13.51
CA ALA A 154 11.82 -1.60 -14.79
C ALA A 154 10.79 -0.45 -14.61
N SER A 155 10.54 0.01 -13.39
CA SER A 155 9.52 1.01 -13.09
C SER A 155 10.12 2.33 -12.64
N HIS A 156 9.41 3.43 -12.90
CA HIS A 156 9.78 4.79 -12.47
C HIS A 156 9.02 5.22 -11.21
N ILE A 157 7.75 4.82 -11.12
CA ILE A 157 6.82 5.24 -10.06
C ILE A 157 6.03 4.01 -9.60
N VAL A 158 5.91 3.83 -8.29
CA VAL A 158 4.98 2.85 -7.70
C VAL A 158 3.72 3.56 -7.26
N CYS A 159 2.57 3.06 -7.72
CA CYS A 159 1.25 3.62 -7.42
C CYS A 159 0.38 2.56 -6.76
N LEU A 160 -0.21 2.87 -5.60
CA LEU A 160 -1.19 2.01 -4.93
C LEU A 160 -2.29 2.87 -4.31
N PRO A 161 -3.36 3.20 -5.06
CA PRO A 161 -4.42 4.09 -4.58
C PRO A 161 -5.49 3.35 -3.77
N SER A 162 -5.07 2.51 -2.82
CA SER A 162 -5.93 1.68 -1.98
C SER A 162 -6.87 2.50 -1.10
N TYR A 163 -8.02 1.90 -0.75
CA TYR A 163 -8.99 2.53 0.16
C TYR A 163 -8.68 2.27 1.64
N ARG A 164 -7.89 1.27 1.94
CA ARG A 164 -7.40 0.93 3.28
C ARG A 164 -6.33 -0.16 3.19
N GLU A 165 -5.29 -0.03 4.00
CA GLU A 165 -4.25 -1.05 4.20
C GLU A 165 -3.95 -1.26 5.68
N GLY A 166 -3.30 -2.38 6.01
CA GLY A 166 -2.64 -2.52 7.30
C GLY A 166 -1.25 -1.86 7.27
N MET A 167 -0.37 -2.44 6.46
CA MET A 167 0.91 -1.91 6.02
C MET A 167 1.18 -2.52 4.65
N PRO A 168 1.08 -1.75 3.56
CA PRO A 168 1.11 -2.29 2.20
C PRO A 168 2.52 -2.72 1.78
N LYS A 169 2.74 -4.03 1.71
CA LYS A 169 4.04 -4.62 1.38
C LYS A 169 4.59 -4.10 0.04
N ALA A 170 3.72 -3.95 -0.95
CA ALA A 170 4.09 -3.43 -2.26
C ALA A 170 4.70 -2.01 -2.20
N LEU A 171 4.23 -1.15 -1.30
CA LEU A 171 4.83 0.17 -1.09
C LEU A 171 6.17 0.06 -0.38
N LEU A 172 6.32 -0.82 0.62
CA LEU A 172 7.61 -1.06 1.28
C LEU A 172 8.66 -1.58 0.29
N GLU A 173 8.28 -2.49 -0.61
CA GLU A 173 9.13 -3.01 -1.67
C GLU A 173 9.54 -1.89 -2.66
N GLY A 174 8.57 -1.04 -3.06
CA GLY A 174 8.84 0.12 -3.90
C GLY A 174 9.79 1.12 -3.26
N MET A 175 9.61 1.41 -1.96
CA MET A 175 10.52 2.24 -1.18
C MET A 175 11.93 1.65 -1.12
N ALA A 176 12.03 0.36 -0.80
CA ALA A 176 13.32 -0.33 -0.72
C ALA A 176 14.06 -0.31 -2.06
N ALA A 177 13.34 -0.45 -3.19
CA ALA A 177 13.86 -0.31 -4.54
C ALA A 177 14.19 1.14 -4.95
N GLY A 178 14.02 2.12 -4.06
CA GLY A 178 14.32 3.52 -4.32
C GLY A 178 13.35 4.18 -5.31
N ARG A 179 12.09 3.73 -5.35
CA ARG A 179 11.08 4.34 -6.23
C ARG A 179 10.22 5.35 -5.47
N PRO A 180 9.87 6.49 -6.10
CA PRO A 180 8.87 7.40 -5.56
C PRO A 180 7.50 6.74 -5.54
N ILE A 181 6.69 7.09 -4.53
CA ILE A 181 5.38 6.47 -4.30
C ILE A 181 4.26 7.48 -4.56
N VAL A 182 3.19 7.04 -5.21
CA VAL A 182 1.89 7.72 -5.19
C VAL A 182 0.87 6.80 -4.55
N THR A 183 0.23 7.26 -3.48
CA THR A 183 -0.77 6.47 -2.77
C THR A 183 -1.85 7.36 -2.16
N THR A 184 -2.81 6.76 -1.50
CA THR A 184 -3.93 7.48 -0.87
C THR A 184 -3.64 7.84 0.59
N ASP A 185 -4.24 8.95 1.05
CA ASP A 185 -4.21 9.36 2.46
C ASP A 185 -5.21 8.53 3.28
N VAL A 186 -4.88 7.24 3.47
CA VAL A 186 -5.66 6.28 4.24
C VAL A 186 -4.77 5.51 5.21
N PRO A 187 -5.35 4.86 6.25
CA PRO A 187 -4.59 4.02 7.17
C PRO A 187 -3.69 3.02 6.44
N GLY A 188 -2.48 2.86 6.92
CA GLY A 188 -1.44 2.01 6.35
C GLY A 188 -0.68 2.65 5.20
N CYS A 189 -1.33 3.35 4.27
CA CYS A 189 -0.67 4.07 3.19
C CYS A 189 0.06 5.32 3.70
N ARG A 190 -0.60 6.16 4.52
CA ARG A 190 0.01 7.35 5.13
C ARG A 190 1.12 7.03 6.14
N ASP A 191 1.16 5.80 6.65
CA ASP A 191 2.25 5.36 7.52
C ASP A 191 3.55 5.09 6.74
N VAL A 192 3.41 4.77 5.46
CA VAL A 192 4.52 4.49 4.54
C VAL A 192 4.99 5.76 3.83
N VAL A 193 4.06 6.63 3.43
CA VAL A 193 4.37 7.84 2.65
C VAL A 193 4.13 9.09 3.48
N THR A 194 5.13 9.97 3.49
CA THR A 194 5.01 11.36 3.93
C THR A 194 4.87 12.23 2.69
N ASP A 195 3.76 12.96 2.59
CA ASP A 195 3.45 13.79 1.43
C ASP A 195 4.54 14.83 1.16
N GLY A 196 5.01 14.91 -0.09
CA GLY A 196 6.07 15.83 -0.51
C GLY A 196 7.49 15.46 -0.08
N ASP A 197 7.69 14.38 0.69
CA ASP A 197 9.01 13.90 1.15
C ASP A 197 9.49 12.68 0.35
N ASN A 198 8.79 11.54 0.47
CA ASN A 198 9.12 10.30 -0.25
C ASN A 198 8.05 9.87 -1.27
N GLY A 199 7.03 10.68 -1.46
CA GLY A 199 5.93 10.41 -2.39
C GLY A 199 4.84 11.47 -2.31
N LEU A 200 3.70 11.16 -2.92
CA LEU A 200 2.51 12.01 -2.90
C LEU A 200 1.31 11.24 -2.34
N LEU A 201 0.55 11.90 -1.47
CA LEU A 201 -0.70 11.41 -0.93
C LEU A 201 -1.88 12.09 -1.64
N VAL A 202 -2.85 11.28 -2.07
CA VAL A 202 -4.07 11.77 -2.71
C VAL A 202 -5.31 11.28 -1.94
N PRO A 203 -6.46 11.95 -2.06
CA PRO A 203 -7.71 11.41 -1.52
C PRO A 203 -8.06 10.08 -2.17
N ALA A 204 -8.56 9.13 -1.38
CA ALA A 204 -9.08 7.88 -1.90
C ALA A 204 -10.28 8.14 -2.83
N LYS A 205 -10.45 7.29 -3.85
CA LYS A 205 -11.56 7.35 -4.83
C LYS A 205 -11.57 8.64 -5.67
N SER A 206 -10.41 9.25 -5.91
CA SER A 206 -10.27 10.43 -6.75
C SER A 206 -9.25 10.19 -7.87
N SER A 207 -9.76 9.81 -9.04
CA SER A 207 -8.94 9.59 -10.24
C SER A 207 -8.28 10.87 -10.73
N GLU A 208 -8.95 12.03 -10.57
CA GLU A 208 -8.43 13.34 -10.98
C GLU A 208 -7.23 13.77 -10.12
N GLN A 209 -7.30 13.58 -8.79
CA GLN A 209 -6.18 13.91 -7.92
C GLN A 209 -5.03 12.92 -8.12
N LEU A 210 -5.36 11.65 -8.35
CA LEU A 210 -4.35 10.64 -8.69
C LEU A 210 -3.65 11.00 -10.01
N ALA A 211 -4.41 11.38 -11.05
CA ALA A 211 -3.84 11.83 -12.32
C ALA A 211 -2.89 13.02 -12.14
N LYS A 212 -3.29 14.06 -11.38
CA LYS A 212 -2.43 15.22 -11.11
C LYS A 212 -1.12 14.84 -10.39
N ALA A 213 -1.20 13.94 -9.41
CA ALA A 213 -0.01 13.48 -8.69
C ALA A 213 0.94 12.68 -9.60
N LEU A 214 0.39 11.82 -10.46
CA LEU A 214 1.17 11.04 -11.44
C LEU A 214 1.78 11.94 -12.50
N ASP A 215 1.03 12.90 -13.05
CA ASP A 215 1.51 13.89 -14.03
C ASP A 215 2.73 14.65 -13.50
N ARG A 216 2.64 15.14 -12.27
CA ARG A 216 3.74 15.85 -11.60
C ARG A 216 5.01 15.00 -11.53
N LEU A 217 4.89 13.72 -11.15
CA LEU A 217 6.05 12.84 -11.04
C LEU A 217 6.57 12.38 -12.41
N VAL A 218 5.71 12.18 -13.40
CA VAL A 218 6.14 11.84 -14.77
C VAL A 218 6.95 12.97 -15.37
N GLY A 219 6.50 14.21 -15.20
CA GLY A 219 7.16 15.40 -15.76
C GLY A 219 8.43 15.85 -15.04
N ASP A 220 8.73 15.35 -13.83
CA ASP A 220 9.85 15.84 -13.02
C ASP A 220 10.77 14.70 -12.54
N GLN A 221 11.81 14.42 -13.34
CA GLN A 221 12.81 13.40 -13.03
C GLN A 221 13.61 13.72 -11.76
N ALA A 222 13.92 14.99 -11.52
CA ALA A 222 14.66 15.39 -10.32
C ALA A 222 13.83 15.13 -9.06
N LEU A 223 12.53 15.39 -9.13
CA LEU A 223 11.59 15.08 -8.05
C LEU A 223 11.49 13.57 -7.82
N ARG A 224 11.42 12.76 -8.89
CA ARG A 224 11.43 11.29 -8.76
C ARG A 224 12.70 10.80 -8.08
N ALA A 225 13.87 11.28 -8.50
CA ALA A 225 15.16 10.92 -7.90
C ALA A 225 15.22 11.28 -6.41
N ARG A 226 14.78 12.50 -6.04
CA ARG A 226 14.73 12.94 -4.65
C ARG A 226 13.80 12.07 -3.80
N PHE A 227 12.58 11.83 -4.27
CA PHE A 227 11.62 11.01 -3.53
C PHE A 227 12.06 9.56 -3.44
N GLY A 228 12.67 9.02 -4.51
CA GLY A 228 13.21 7.66 -4.52
C GLY A 228 14.34 7.48 -3.50
N ALA A 229 15.29 8.41 -3.44
CA ALA A 229 16.36 8.40 -2.45
C ALA A 229 15.80 8.46 -1.01
N ARG A 230 14.80 9.32 -0.78
CA ARG A 230 14.15 9.44 0.52
C ARG A 230 13.34 8.18 0.89
N SER A 231 12.65 7.58 -0.09
CA SER A 231 11.97 6.29 0.07
C SER A 231 12.94 5.22 0.53
N ARG A 232 14.10 5.09 -0.13
CA ARG A 232 15.14 4.13 0.28
C ARG A 232 15.64 4.35 1.70
N SER A 233 15.98 5.58 2.07
CA SER A 233 16.44 5.92 3.42
C SER A 233 15.42 5.45 4.47
N ARG A 234 14.14 5.80 4.29
CA ARG A 234 13.08 5.39 5.20
C ARG A 234 12.85 3.87 5.23
N ALA A 235 12.95 3.18 4.09
CA ALA A 235 12.84 1.73 4.04
C ALA A 235 13.91 1.05 4.91
N VAL A 236 15.15 1.54 4.85
CA VAL A 236 16.27 1.03 5.66
C VAL A 236 16.07 1.37 7.14
N GLU A 237 15.75 2.61 7.45
CA GLU A 237 15.69 3.13 8.82
C GLU A 237 14.44 2.68 9.59
N GLU A 238 13.29 2.55 8.91
CA GLU A 238 12.00 2.37 9.58
C GLU A 238 11.38 0.99 9.32
N PHE A 239 11.60 0.39 8.14
CA PHE A 239 10.83 -0.76 7.67
C PHE A 239 11.68 -1.97 7.27
N SER A 240 13.00 -1.98 7.51
CA SER A 240 13.82 -3.15 7.19
C SER A 240 13.37 -4.39 7.97
N LEU A 241 13.46 -5.56 7.33
CA LEU A 241 13.13 -6.85 7.96
C LEU A 241 13.88 -7.05 9.27
N ALA A 242 15.19 -6.71 9.29
CA ALA A 242 16.02 -6.81 10.49
C ALA A 242 15.46 -6.00 11.66
N LYS A 243 14.99 -4.76 11.41
CA LYS A 243 14.38 -3.91 12.44
C LYS A 243 13.09 -4.52 12.98
N VAL A 244 12.20 -4.93 12.09
CA VAL A 244 10.91 -5.53 12.47
C VAL A 244 11.11 -6.81 13.29
N VAL A 245 12.04 -7.67 12.88
CA VAL A 245 12.40 -8.88 13.62
C VAL A 245 12.95 -8.53 15.01
N THR A 246 13.83 -7.54 15.11
CA THR A 246 14.36 -7.06 16.40
C THR A 246 13.26 -6.59 17.34
N GLU A 247 12.30 -5.80 16.82
CA GLU A 247 11.15 -5.32 17.62
C GLU A 247 10.24 -6.47 18.06
N GLN A 248 10.03 -7.48 17.22
CA GLN A 248 9.25 -8.68 17.57
C GLN A 248 9.94 -9.52 18.63
N LEU A 249 11.25 -9.75 18.49
CA LEU A 249 12.04 -10.49 19.47
C LEU A 249 12.06 -9.78 20.82
N ALA A 250 12.24 -8.47 20.85
CA ALA A 250 12.16 -7.66 22.07
C ALA A 250 10.79 -7.78 22.75
N LEU A 251 9.72 -7.83 21.98
CA LEU A 251 8.37 -8.08 22.51
C LEU A 251 8.28 -9.48 23.15
N TYR A 252 8.75 -10.52 22.46
CA TYR A 252 8.71 -11.90 23.00
C TYR A 252 9.55 -12.04 24.26
N THR A 253 10.78 -11.50 24.30
CA THR A 253 11.63 -11.44 25.49
C THR A 253 10.90 -10.80 26.67
N ARG A 254 10.26 -9.65 26.44
CA ARG A 254 9.46 -8.96 27.48
C ARG A 254 8.27 -9.80 27.99
N ILE A 255 7.58 -10.52 27.09
CA ILE A 255 6.40 -11.32 27.45
C ILE A 255 6.80 -12.59 28.20
N LEU A 256 7.89 -13.22 27.81
CA LEU A 256 8.37 -14.48 28.37
C LEU A 256 9.22 -14.27 29.63
N GLY A 257 9.71 -13.06 29.86
CA GLY A 257 10.56 -12.75 31.01
C GLY A 257 11.97 -13.34 30.90
N ILE A 258 12.48 -13.47 29.67
CA ILE A 258 13.81 -14.02 29.35
C ILE A 258 14.71 -12.94 28.74
#